data_9552bf61b8927dea06b2c2ee624258e7
#
_entry.id   9552bf61b8927dea06b2c2ee624258e7
#
_cell.length_a   1.000
_cell.length_b   1.000
_cell.length_c   1.000
_cell.angle_alpha   90.00
_cell.angle_beta   90.00
_cell.angle_gamma   90.00
#
_symmetry.space_group_name_H-M   'P 1'
#
loop_
_entity.id
_entity.type
_entity.pdbx_description
1 polymer ?
#
loop_
_entity_poly.entity_id
_entity_poly.type
_entity_poly.pdbx_seq_one_letter_code
_entity_poly.pdbx_strand_id
1 'polypeptide(L)'
;MKFIGHDSDIINYLVNDLTLLNSTLKQFKKHEVDGEPAISLMFELAYTEADVMLVFRNVFKNGFDGNPAAEPYNVDSCKFYHIGSKIYLSLDPDESEDGHDGISEDDNDFVLASHVEGYIFEEGMGE
;
A
#
# COMPACT_ATOMS: atom_id res chain seq x y z
N MET A 1 17.81 -1.66 3.36
CA MET A 1 16.39 -1.67 3.73
C MET A 1 16.24 -1.29 5.20
N LYS A 2 15.33 -0.41 5.48
CA LYS A 2 15.12 0.07 6.83
C LYS A 2 13.63 -0.04 7.17
N PHE A 3 13.34 -0.66 8.32
CA PHE A 3 11.96 -0.71 8.82
C PHE A 3 11.54 0.67 9.31
N ILE A 4 10.38 1.16 8.85
CA ILE A 4 9.93 2.50 9.19
C ILE A 4 8.66 2.52 10.04
N GLY A 5 8.04 1.38 10.27
CA GLY A 5 6.89 1.34 11.14
C GLY A 5 5.89 0.27 10.74
N HIS A 6 4.85 0.14 11.55
CA HIS A 6 3.76 -0.77 11.27
C HIS A 6 2.45 -0.10 11.64
N ASP A 7 1.38 -0.55 10.98
CA ASP A 7 0.00 -0.12 11.24
C ASP A 7 -0.14 1.40 11.22
N SER A 8 -0.58 2.01 12.30
CA SER A 8 -0.80 3.46 12.35
C SER A 8 0.44 4.28 12.05
N ASP A 9 1.62 3.79 12.44
CA ASP A 9 2.86 4.51 12.20
C ASP A 9 3.13 4.64 10.70
N ILE A 10 2.93 3.55 9.94
CA ILE A 10 3.20 3.60 8.52
C ILE A 10 2.12 4.37 7.77
N ILE A 11 0.88 4.29 8.23
CA ILE A 11 -0.21 5.07 7.64
C ILE A 11 0.09 6.57 7.80
N ASN A 12 0.44 7.00 9.00
CA ASN A 12 0.76 8.40 9.24
C ASN A 12 1.99 8.86 8.45
N TYR A 13 2.99 8.01 8.36
CA TYR A 13 4.20 8.31 7.61
C TYR A 13 3.89 8.59 6.13
N LEU A 14 3.05 7.75 5.53
CA LEU A 14 2.74 7.86 4.10
C LEU A 14 1.63 8.86 3.79
N VAL A 15 0.88 9.30 4.78
CA VAL A 15 -0.15 10.33 4.59
C VAL A 15 0.41 11.71 4.88
N ASN A 16 1.24 11.85 5.90
CA ASN A 16 1.72 13.15 6.37
C ASN A 16 3.14 13.49 5.93
N ASP A 17 4.05 12.55 6.01
CA ASP A 17 5.48 12.82 5.75
C ASP A 17 5.87 12.54 4.31
N LEU A 18 5.51 11.38 3.83
CA LEU A 18 5.71 10.98 2.43
C LEU A 18 4.35 10.57 1.89
N THR A 19 4.12 10.78 0.62
CA THR A 19 2.84 10.43 0.04
C THR A 19 3.00 9.34 -1.01
N LEU A 20 2.00 8.45 -1.08
CA LEU A 20 1.91 7.49 -2.17
C LEU A 20 1.37 8.13 -3.45
N LEU A 21 0.82 9.33 -3.36
CA LEU A 21 0.30 10.01 -4.54
C LEU A 21 1.42 10.29 -5.53
N ASN A 22 1.14 10.01 -6.79
CA ASN A 22 2.08 10.14 -7.89
C ASN A 22 3.25 9.16 -7.84
N SER A 23 3.23 8.22 -6.90
CA SER A 23 4.24 7.17 -6.87
C SER A 23 3.97 6.15 -7.98
N THR A 24 4.97 5.34 -8.27
CA THR A 24 4.86 4.26 -9.25
C THR A 24 4.94 2.93 -8.53
N LEU A 25 3.96 2.07 -8.74
CA LEU A 25 3.99 0.71 -8.20
C LEU A 25 4.99 -0.11 -9.03
N LYS A 26 6.05 -0.58 -8.40
CA LYS A 26 7.14 -1.28 -9.07
C LYS A 26 7.07 -2.79 -8.92
N GLN A 27 6.60 -3.28 -7.78
CA GLN A 27 6.53 -4.71 -7.52
C GLN A 27 5.27 -5.04 -6.77
N PHE A 28 4.73 -6.20 -7.07
CA PHE A 28 3.54 -6.74 -6.42
C PHE A 28 3.74 -8.24 -6.24
N LYS A 29 3.42 -8.73 -5.05
CA LYS A 29 3.55 -10.15 -4.76
C LYS A 29 2.49 -10.60 -3.78
N LYS A 30 1.79 -11.69 -4.12
CA LYS A 30 0.93 -12.41 -3.18
C LYS A 30 1.75 -13.57 -2.64
N HIS A 31 1.82 -13.70 -1.31
CA HIS A 31 2.62 -14.73 -0.67
C HIS A 31 2.01 -15.09 0.69
N GLU A 32 2.77 -15.78 1.51
CA GLU A 32 2.35 -16.13 2.86
C GLU A 32 3.44 -15.74 3.84
N VAL A 33 3.01 -15.32 5.03
CA VAL A 33 3.90 -15.06 6.16
C VAL A 33 3.33 -15.83 7.34
N ASP A 34 4.12 -16.73 7.89
CA ASP A 34 3.71 -17.59 9.03
C ASP A 34 2.40 -18.36 8.74
N GLY A 35 2.22 -18.76 7.49
CA GLY A 35 1.06 -19.54 7.08
C GLY A 35 -0.18 -18.71 6.78
N GLU A 36 -0.10 -17.39 6.87
CA GLU A 36 -1.22 -16.50 6.61
C GLU A 36 -1.01 -15.73 5.31
N PRO A 37 -2.09 -15.44 4.56
CA PRO A 37 -1.96 -14.74 3.29
C PRO A 37 -1.41 -13.34 3.50
N ALA A 38 -0.50 -12.95 2.62
CA ALA A 38 0.15 -11.66 2.66
C ALA A 38 0.26 -11.07 1.25
N ILE A 39 0.34 -9.74 1.19
CA ILE A 39 0.56 -9.01 -0.06
C ILE A 39 1.64 -7.99 0.17
N SER A 40 2.65 -7.99 -0.70
CA SER A 40 3.72 -7.00 -0.68
C SER A 40 3.62 -6.10 -1.89
N LEU A 41 3.76 -4.80 -1.67
CA LEU A 41 3.74 -3.78 -2.70
C LEU A 41 4.98 -2.92 -2.55
N MET A 42 5.67 -2.63 -3.65
CA MET A 42 6.81 -1.71 -3.62
C MET A 42 6.52 -0.52 -4.52
N PHE A 43 6.71 0.67 -3.98
CA PHE A 43 6.44 1.93 -4.65
C PHE A 43 7.72 2.75 -4.79
N GLU A 44 7.91 3.34 -5.96
CA GLU A 44 8.92 4.37 -6.14
C GLU A 44 8.23 5.71 -5.89
N LEU A 45 8.66 6.40 -4.82
CA LEU A 45 8.02 7.65 -4.43
C LEU A 45 8.37 8.79 -5.38
N ALA A 46 7.39 9.66 -5.64
CA ALA A 46 7.54 10.72 -6.63
C ALA A 46 8.46 11.87 -6.15
N TYR A 47 8.47 12.11 -4.86
CA TYR A 47 9.09 13.32 -4.32
C TYR A 47 10.38 13.06 -3.54
N THR A 48 10.84 11.84 -3.51
CA THR A 48 12.10 11.46 -2.86
C THR A 48 12.78 10.38 -3.70
N GLU A 49 14.07 10.20 -3.49
CA GLU A 49 14.80 9.13 -4.14
C GLU A 49 14.75 7.88 -3.28
N ALA A 50 13.55 7.44 -3.00
CA ALA A 50 13.33 6.29 -2.12
C ALA A 50 12.25 5.39 -2.67
N ASP A 51 12.42 4.09 -2.39
CA ASP A 51 11.37 3.11 -2.64
C ASP A 51 10.80 2.69 -1.28
N VAL A 52 9.50 2.49 -1.22
CA VAL A 52 8.83 2.02 -0.01
C VAL A 52 8.16 0.70 -0.30
N MET A 53 8.40 -0.27 0.57
CA MET A 53 7.70 -1.56 0.50
C MET A 53 6.70 -1.65 1.63
N LEU A 54 5.47 -2.00 1.29
CA LEU A 54 4.41 -2.29 2.25
C LEU A 54 4.12 -3.78 2.22
N VAL A 55 4.13 -4.40 3.39
CA VAL A 55 3.79 -5.81 3.54
C VAL A 55 2.51 -5.89 4.36
N PHE A 56 1.42 -6.28 3.70
CA PHE A 56 0.14 -6.48 4.37
C PHE A 56 0.05 -7.91 4.83
N ARG A 57 -0.19 -8.11 6.12
CA ARG A 57 -0.21 -9.42 6.76
C ARG A 57 -1.62 -9.80 7.19
N ASN A 58 -1.91 -11.09 7.11
CA ASN A 58 -3.22 -11.64 7.43
C ASN A 58 -4.30 -10.94 6.60
N VAL A 59 -4.18 -11.09 5.29
CA VAL A 59 -5.08 -10.43 4.33
C VAL A 59 -6.44 -11.11 4.36
N PHE A 60 -7.48 -10.33 4.59
CA PHE A 60 -8.86 -10.81 4.57
C PHE A 60 -9.45 -10.80 3.17
N LYS A 61 -9.11 -9.76 2.40
CA LYS A 61 -9.71 -9.56 1.09
C LYS A 61 -8.79 -8.67 0.26
N ASN A 62 -8.77 -8.91 -1.04
CA ASN A 62 -8.08 -8.01 -1.96
C ASN A 62 -8.80 -7.98 -3.30
N GLY A 63 -8.62 -6.89 -4.03
CA GLY A 63 -9.20 -6.69 -5.34
C GLY A 63 -8.16 -6.58 -6.44
N PHE A 64 -6.96 -7.09 -6.21
CA PHE A 64 -5.93 -7.10 -7.26
C PHE A 64 -6.18 -8.24 -8.22
N ASP A 65 -6.11 -7.93 -9.51
CA ASP A 65 -6.30 -8.91 -10.57
C ASP A 65 -4.97 -9.08 -11.29
N GLY A 66 -4.39 -10.27 -11.21
CA GLY A 66 -3.10 -10.55 -11.82
C GLY A 66 -1.97 -9.82 -11.11
N ASN A 67 -1.05 -9.28 -11.89
CA ASN A 67 0.08 -8.50 -11.38
C ASN A 67 -0.04 -7.05 -11.85
N PRO A 68 -0.53 -6.13 -11.01
CA PRO A 68 -0.70 -4.74 -11.42
C PRO A 68 0.63 -4.04 -11.75
N ALA A 69 1.75 -4.55 -11.23
CA ALA A 69 3.05 -3.95 -11.50
C ALA A 69 3.70 -4.47 -12.79
N ALA A 70 3.02 -5.33 -13.55
CA ALA A 70 3.55 -5.83 -14.81
C ALA A 70 3.70 -4.73 -15.86
N GLU A 71 2.93 -3.66 -15.72
CA GLU A 71 3.03 -2.47 -16.57
C GLU A 71 3.16 -1.26 -15.67
N PRO A 72 3.67 -0.13 -16.18
CA PRO A 72 3.78 1.08 -15.36
C PRO A 72 2.44 1.43 -14.71
N TYR A 73 2.43 1.63 -13.42
CA TYR A 73 1.24 1.88 -12.63
C TYR A 73 1.48 3.08 -11.74
N ASN A 74 0.89 4.22 -12.09
CA ASN A 74 1.00 5.43 -11.30
C ASN A 74 -0.20 5.56 -10.37
N VAL A 75 0.06 5.95 -9.14
CA VAL A 75 -0.99 6.12 -8.13
C VAL A 75 -1.48 7.56 -8.18
N ASP A 76 -2.65 7.77 -8.78
CA ASP A 76 -3.24 9.09 -8.92
C ASP A 76 -4.03 9.49 -7.67
N SER A 77 -4.62 8.52 -7.00
CA SER A 77 -5.35 8.74 -5.76
C SER A 77 -5.27 7.45 -4.95
N CYS A 78 -5.50 7.55 -3.65
CA CYS A 78 -5.50 6.35 -2.83
C CYS A 78 -6.29 6.58 -1.54
N LYS A 79 -6.76 5.46 -0.97
CA LYS A 79 -7.29 5.40 0.39
C LYS A 79 -6.33 4.57 1.20
N PHE A 80 -5.93 5.06 2.36
CA PHE A 80 -5.04 4.31 3.25
C PHE A 80 -5.34 4.71 4.68
N TYR A 81 -6.05 3.84 5.42
CA TYR A 81 -6.47 4.16 6.77
C TYR A 81 -6.93 2.91 7.53
N HIS A 82 -7.19 3.08 8.82
CA HIS A 82 -7.81 2.04 9.64
C HIS A 82 -9.31 1.99 9.40
N ILE A 83 -9.83 0.77 9.34
CA ILE A 83 -11.27 0.54 9.37
C ILE A 83 -11.52 -0.47 10.49
N GLY A 84 -11.97 0.02 11.64
CA GLY A 84 -12.08 -0.81 12.83
C GLY A 84 -10.70 -1.32 13.25
N SER A 85 -10.56 -2.63 13.38
CA SER A 85 -9.30 -3.26 13.74
C SER A 85 -8.45 -3.66 12.53
N LYS A 86 -8.89 -3.28 11.32
CA LYS A 86 -8.24 -3.66 10.07
C LYS A 86 -7.64 -2.46 9.37
N ILE A 87 -6.78 -2.73 8.40
CA ILE A 87 -6.11 -1.70 7.61
C ILE A 87 -6.52 -1.87 6.16
N TYR A 88 -6.87 -0.77 5.53
CA TYR A 88 -7.37 -0.73 4.17
C TYR A 88 -6.53 0.19 3.30
N LEU A 89 -6.11 -0.33 2.15
CA LEU A 89 -5.44 0.46 1.11
C LEU A 89 -6.13 0.20 -0.21
N SER A 90 -6.47 1.26 -0.94
CA SER A 90 -6.90 1.16 -2.33
C SER A 90 -6.05 2.10 -3.16
N LEU A 91 -5.53 1.59 -4.27
CA LEU A 91 -4.72 2.38 -5.22
C LEU A 91 -5.55 2.96 -6.35
N ASP A 92 -6.81 2.58 -6.44
CA ASP A 92 -7.75 3.08 -7.44
C ASP A 92 -9.13 3.16 -6.82
N PRO A 93 -9.29 4.08 -5.85
CA PRO A 93 -10.55 4.18 -5.11
C PRO A 93 -11.64 4.86 -5.92
N ASP A 94 -12.88 4.57 -5.52
CA ASP A 94 -14.05 5.26 -6.02
C ASP A 94 -13.97 6.72 -5.57
N GLU A 95 -13.99 7.64 -6.53
CA GLU A 95 -13.89 9.07 -6.27
C GLU A 95 -15.22 9.78 -6.42
N SER A 96 -16.33 9.04 -6.45
CA SER A 96 -17.66 9.66 -6.50
C SER A 96 -17.90 10.46 -5.22
N GLU A 97 -18.84 11.39 -5.26
CA GLU A 97 -19.14 12.23 -4.10
C GLU A 97 -19.54 11.43 -2.87
N ASP A 98 -20.09 10.26 -3.08
CA ASP A 98 -20.52 9.39 -1.99
C ASP A 98 -19.41 8.45 -1.51
N GLY A 99 -18.36 8.27 -2.29
CA GLY A 99 -17.29 7.37 -1.97
C GLY A 99 -16.19 8.01 -1.16
N HIS A 100 -16.50 8.53 -0.01
CA HIS A 100 -15.55 9.33 0.75
C HIS A 100 -14.84 8.51 1.82
N ASP A 101 -15.47 8.26 2.94
CA ASP A 101 -14.80 7.65 4.09
C ASP A 101 -15.24 6.21 4.28
N GLY A 102 -14.51 5.26 3.77
CA GLY A 102 -14.83 3.87 3.96
C GLY A 102 -14.64 3.09 2.68
N ILE A 103 -14.92 1.82 2.78
CA ILE A 103 -14.78 0.91 1.65
C ILE A 103 -15.96 1.06 0.72
N SER A 104 -15.68 1.31 -0.56
CA SER A 104 -16.71 1.33 -1.59
C SER A 104 -16.63 0.06 -2.41
N GLU A 105 -17.77 -0.42 -2.87
CA GLU A 105 -17.82 -1.57 -3.78
C GLU A 105 -17.11 -1.26 -5.11
N ASP A 106 -16.98 0.02 -5.44
CA ASP A 106 -16.34 0.46 -6.66
C ASP A 106 -14.85 0.74 -6.49
N ASP A 107 -14.28 0.55 -5.30
CA ASP A 107 -12.85 0.63 -5.11
C ASP A 107 -12.17 -0.53 -5.83
N ASN A 108 -11.09 -0.21 -6.55
CA ASN A 108 -10.28 -1.21 -7.25
C ASN A 108 -8.90 -1.30 -6.63
N ASP A 109 -8.16 -2.35 -6.99
CA ASP A 109 -6.76 -2.53 -6.56
C ASP A 109 -6.60 -2.26 -5.08
N PHE A 110 -7.35 -3.00 -4.26
CA PHE A 110 -7.38 -2.78 -2.82
C PHE A 110 -6.93 -4.01 -2.04
N VAL A 111 -6.53 -3.77 -0.79
CA VAL A 111 -6.22 -4.83 0.17
C VAL A 111 -6.80 -4.44 1.53
N LEU A 112 -7.40 -5.42 2.20
CA LEU A 112 -7.90 -5.30 3.57
C LEU A 112 -7.21 -6.36 4.40
N ALA A 113 -6.46 -5.95 5.42
CA ALA A 113 -5.63 -6.84 6.22
C ALA A 113 -5.63 -6.46 7.69
N SER A 114 -5.10 -7.36 8.53
CA SER A 114 -4.98 -7.07 9.96
C SER A 114 -3.84 -6.11 10.24
N HIS A 115 -2.74 -6.24 9.51
CA HIS A 115 -1.52 -5.48 9.78
C HIS A 115 -0.82 -5.06 8.50
N VAL A 116 -0.04 -3.99 8.59
CA VAL A 116 0.85 -3.58 7.53
C VAL A 116 2.19 -3.20 8.14
N GLU A 117 3.28 -3.59 7.47
CA GLU A 117 4.64 -3.22 7.83
C GLU A 117 5.23 -2.42 6.69
N GLY A 118 6.00 -1.39 7.01
CA GLY A 118 6.62 -0.54 6.02
C GLY A 118 8.15 -0.56 6.11
N TYR A 119 8.78 -0.56 4.95
CA TYR A 119 10.23 -0.56 4.80
C TYR A 119 10.62 0.46 3.75
N ILE A 120 11.74 1.13 3.98
CA ILE A 120 12.24 2.12 3.02
C ILE A 120 13.60 1.68 2.47
N PHE A 121 13.79 1.91 1.17
CA PHE A 121 15.05 1.69 0.47
C PHE A 121 15.45 3.02 -0.12
N GLU A 122 16.48 3.66 0.45
CA GLU A 122 16.95 4.94 -0.04
C GLU A 122 18.17 4.74 -0.94
N GLU A 123 18.25 5.57 -1.96
CA GLU A 123 19.41 5.56 -2.83
C GLU A 123 20.66 5.91 -2.02
N GLY A 124 21.72 5.15 -2.21
CA GLY A 124 22.96 5.37 -1.48
C GLY A 124 23.05 4.66 -0.16
N MET A 125 22.01 3.96 0.27
CA MET A 125 22.10 3.09 1.43
C MET A 125 22.98 1.90 1.06
N GLY A 126 23.93 1.58 1.90
CA GLY A 126 24.84 0.49 1.65
C GLY A 126 24.11 -0.85 1.72
N GLU A 127 24.21 -1.64 0.70
CA GLU A 127 23.68 -2.99 0.68
C GLU A 127 24.67 -3.97 0.10
#